data_22f713a6d5a481c3899c5c26babedaf2
#
_entry.id   22f713a6d5a481c3899c5c26babedaf2
#
_cell.length_a   1.000
_cell.length_b   1.000
_cell.length_c   1.000
_cell.angle_alpha   90.00
_cell.angle_beta   90.00
_cell.angle_gamma   90.00
#
_symmetry.space_group_name_H-M   'P 1'
#
loop_
_entity.id
_entity.type
_entity.pdbx_description
1 polymer ?
#
loop_
_entity_poly.entity_id
_entity_poly.type
_entity_poly.pdbx_seq_one_letter_code
_entity_poly.pdbx_strand_id
1 'polypeptide(L)'
;MTEEPIKKAIEEIKLFNKKHNLIARGSLNQQVEESVKEGAQLALILQDKESILDLGAGSGLVGITLATKIPAAKILLGESNKKKAYHLKRMIRATQLPNIEVFSQPPKNKKIKVQAITTKAFKTIKDTLDLLDSMVHKPFSVYFLKGREEVFQKELVEANILNKNHEIIKMDSTKDRFIIKIINE
;
A
#
# COMPACT_ATOMS: atom_id res chain seq x y z
N MET A 1 -12.36 -12.19 14.10
CA MET A 1 -11.77 -13.31 13.30
C MET A 1 -11.24 -12.74 12.01
N THR A 2 -10.04 -13.17 11.54
CA THR A 2 -9.47 -12.74 10.25
C THR A 2 -10.29 -13.34 9.11
N GLU A 3 -10.67 -12.52 8.13
CA GLU A 3 -11.49 -12.93 6.99
C GLU A 3 -10.75 -13.94 6.08
N GLU A 4 -11.49 -14.80 5.41
CA GLU A 4 -10.94 -15.93 4.63
C GLU A 4 -9.92 -15.52 3.56
N PRO A 5 -10.14 -14.46 2.74
CA PRO A 5 -9.12 -14.02 1.78
C PRO A 5 -7.80 -13.61 2.43
N ILE A 6 -7.86 -12.93 3.58
CA ILE A 6 -6.67 -12.50 4.32
C ILE A 6 -5.90 -13.72 4.87
N LYS A 7 -6.60 -14.76 5.36
CA LYS A 7 -5.96 -16.01 5.80
C LYS A 7 -5.21 -16.69 4.67
N LYS A 8 -5.84 -16.85 3.50
CA LYS A 8 -5.21 -17.43 2.31
C LYS A 8 -3.99 -16.63 1.86
N ALA A 9 -4.06 -15.30 1.90
CA ALA A 9 -2.92 -14.44 1.60
C ALA A 9 -1.75 -14.66 2.57
N ILE A 10 -2.02 -14.79 3.86
CA ILE A 10 -1.02 -15.08 4.88
C ILE A 10 -0.35 -16.44 4.64
N GLU A 11 -1.11 -17.46 4.27
CA GLU A 11 -0.58 -18.78 3.92
C GLU A 11 0.35 -18.71 2.71
N GLU A 12 -0.05 -18.02 1.64
CA GLU A 12 0.79 -17.82 0.46
C GLU A 12 2.09 -17.05 0.80
N ILE A 13 2.03 -16.04 1.66
CA ILE A 13 3.21 -15.32 2.16
C ILE A 13 4.14 -16.27 2.90
N LYS A 14 3.61 -17.09 3.82
CA LYS A 14 4.40 -18.07 4.58
C LYS A 14 5.07 -19.09 3.67
N LEU A 15 4.34 -19.60 2.67
CA LEU A 15 4.87 -20.56 1.68
C LEU A 15 5.98 -19.93 0.83
N PHE A 16 5.76 -18.72 0.32
CA PHE A 16 6.73 -18.02 -0.50
C PHE A 16 7.98 -17.64 0.30
N ASN A 17 7.81 -17.21 1.55
CA ASN A 17 8.90 -16.78 2.43
C ASN A 17 9.85 -17.91 2.81
N LYS A 18 9.43 -19.19 2.73
CA LYS A 18 10.33 -20.35 2.92
C LYS A 18 11.49 -20.38 1.92
N LYS A 19 11.22 -19.91 0.68
CA LYS A 19 12.20 -19.95 -0.43
C LYS A 19 12.78 -18.57 -0.75
N HIS A 20 12.03 -17.50 -0.48
CA HIS A 20 12.38 -16.14 -0.84
C HIS A 20 12.18 -15.23 0.37
N ASN A 21 13.15 -14.39 0.66
CA ASN A 21 13.09 -13.48 1.81
C ASN A 21 12.19 -12.26 1.50
N LEU A 22 10.88 -12.48 1.42
CA LEU A 22 9.88 -11.41 1.18
C LEU A 22 9.73 -10.53 2.41
N ILE A 23 9.65 -11.16 3.58
CA ILE A 23 9.58 -10.55 4.91
C ILE A 23 10.69 -11.19 5.75
N ALA A 24 11.39 -10.39 6.57
CA ALA A 24 12.43 -10.91 7.45
C ALA A 24 11.89 -12.02 8.38
N ARG A 25 12.55 -13.17 8.42
CA ARG A 25 12.03 -14.39 9.06
C ARG A 25 11.72 -14.20 10.54
N GLY A 26 12.58 -13.49 11.29
CA GLY A 26 12.40 -13.27 12.73
C GLY A 26 11.20 -12.37 13.11
N SER A 27 10.59 -11.67 12.13
CA SER A 27 9.50 -10.73 12.36
C SER A 27 8.25 -11.04 11.52
N LEU A 28 8.18 -12.21 10.88
CA LEU A 28 7.11 -12.55 9.93
C LEU A 28 5.71 -12.38 10.52
N ASN A 29 5.42 -13.02 11.65
CA ASN A 29 4.08 -12.95 12.25
C ASN A 29 3.72 -11.53 12.65
N GLN A 30 4.67 -10.79 13.23
CA GLN A 30 4.45 -9.40 13.65
C GLN A 30 4.18 -8.49 12.44
N GLN A 31 4.99 -8.58 11.38
CA GLN A 31 4.79 -7.77 10.17
C GLN A 31 3.50 -8.11 9.43
N VAL A 32 3.08 -9.36 9.46
CA VAL A 32 1.79 -9.81 8.92
C VAL A 32 0.65 -9.15 9.69
N GLU A 33 0.65 -9.24 11.01
CA GLU A 33 -0.37 -8.63 11.86
C GLU A 33 -0.43 -7.11 11.71
N GLU A 34 0.72 -6.44 11.73
CA GLU A 34 0.83 -4.99 11.50
C GLU A 34 0.25 -4.61 10.13
N SER A 35 0.58 -5.33 9.06
CA SER A 35 0.09 -5.02 7.72
C SER A 35 -1.42 -5.20 7.56
N VAL A 36 -2.01 -6.19 8.24
CA VAL A 36 -3.48 -6.37 8.27
C VAL A 36 -4.15 -5.22 9.02
N LYS A 37 -3.62 -4.81 10.17
CA LYS A 37 -4.13 -3.67 10.95
C LYS A 37 -4.04 -2.37 10.16
N GLU A 38 -2.90 -2.11 9.53
CA GLU A 38 -2.68 -0.94 8.68
C GLU A 38 -3.66 -0.91 7.51
N GLY A 39 -3.83 -2.04 6.81
CA GLY A 39 -4.81 -2.16 5.72
C GLY A 39 -6.25 -1.96 6.18
N ALA A 40 -6.60 -2.44 7.37
CA ALA A 40 -7.93 -2.26 7.94
C ALA A 40 -8.23 -0.78 8.30
N GLN A 41 -7.26 -0.07 8.88
CA GLN A 41 -7.42 1.36 9.18
C GLN A 41 -7.47 2.21 7.89
N LEU A 42 -6.63 1.89 6.90
CA LEU A 42 -6.72 2.53 5.58
C LEU A 42 -8.09 2.30 4.94
N ALA A 43 -8.67 1.11 5.08
CA ALA A 43 -9.98 0.80 4.52
C ALA A 43 -11.09 1.68 5.09
N LEU A 44 -11.04 2.05 6.37
CA LEU A 44 -11.99 2.99 6.98
C LEU A 44 -11.88 4.40 6.38
N ILE A 45 -10.65 4.82 6.03
CA ILE A 45 -10.39 6.15 5.45
C ILE A 45 -10.76 6.19 3.96
N LEU A 46 -10.61 5.05 3.27
CA LEU A 46 -10.71 4.94 1.81
C LEU A 46 -12.03 4.33 1.32
N GLN A 47 -13.00 4.12 2.19
CA GLN A 47 -14.27 3.42 1.87
C GLN A 47 -15.11 4.09 0.77
N ASP A 48 -14.89 5.38 0.51
CA ASP A 48 -15.54 6.17 -0.53
C ASP A 48 -14.79 6.17 -1.88
N LYS A 49 -13.63 5.51 -1.96
CA LYS A 49 -12.79 5.48 -3.16
C LYS A 49 -13.13 4.29 -4.05
N GLU A 50 -13.30 4.55 -5.35
CA GLU A 50 -13.60 3.53 -6.36
C GLU A 50 -12.33 2.87 -6.92
N SER A 51 -11.17 3.53 -6.82
CA SER A 51 -9.91 3.03 -7.36
C SER A 51 -8.72 3.42 -6.48
N ILE A 52 -7.95 2.40 -6.05
CA ILE A 52 -6.83 2.55 -5.12
C ILE A 52 -5.61 1.83 -5.70
N LEU A 53 -4.46 2.50 -5.70
CA LEU A 53 -3.16 1.93 -6.04
C LEU A 53 -2.35 1.69 -4.76
N ASP A 54 -1.98 0.44 -4.48
CA ASP A 54 -0.97 0.10 -3.46
C ASP A 54 0.40 0.08 -4.13
N LEU A 55 1.15 1.19 -4.00
CA LEU A 55 2.42 1.41 -4.69
C LEU A 55 3.59 0.83 -3.90
N GLY A 56 4.33 -0.09 -4.53
CA GLY A 56 5.36 -0.87 -3.86
C GLY A 56 4.75 -1.94 -2.96
N ALA A 57 3.72 -2.63 -3.43
CA ALA A 57 2.88 -3.54 -2.65
C ALA A 57 3.64 -4.63 -1.86
N GLY A 58 4.84 -5.00 -2.27
CA GLY A 58 5.73 -5.91 -1.54
C GLY A 58 5.09 -7.25 -1.22
N SER A 59 4.70 -7.46 0.04
CA SER A 59 3.97 -8.68 0.46
C SER A 59 2.53 -8.72 -0.06
N GLY A 60 1.95 -7.59 -0.46
CA GLY A 60 0.59 -7.44 -0.95
C GLY A 60 -0.49 -7.44 0.14
N LEU A 61 -0.14 -7.57 1.40
CA LEU A 61 -1.12 -7.81 2.46
C LEU A 61 -1.97 -6.56 2.76
N VAL A 62 -1.40 -5.35 2.63
CA VAL A 62 -2.19 -4.10 2.72
C VAL A 62 -3.25 -4.08 1.62
N GLY A 63 -2.85 -4.27 0.36
CA GLY A 63 -3.77 -4.28 -0.78
C GLY A 63 -4.83 -5.39 -0.72
N ILE A 64 -4.48 -6.61 -0.28
CA ILE A 64 -5.46 -7.69 -0.05
C ILE A 64 -6.46 -7.31 1.04
N THR A 65 -6.00 -6.68 2.11
CA THR A 65 -6.90 -6.23 3.19
C THR A 65 -7.84 -5.14 2.69
N LEU A 66 -7.34 -4.18 1.90
CA LEU A 66 -8.18 -3.18 1.23
C LEU A 66 -9.22 -3.82 0.31
N ALA A 67 -8.81 -4.75 -0.57
CA ALA A 67 -9.72 -5.42 -1.48
C ALA A 67 -10.82 -6.23 -0.77
N THR A 68 -10.48 -6.83 0.38
CA THR A 68 -11.44 -7.58 1.20
C THR A 68 -12.45 -6.65 1.89
N LYS A 69 -11.98 -5.50 2.38
CA LYS A 69 -12.82 -4.59 3.18
C LYS A 69 -13.57 -3.55 2.36
N ILE A 70 -13.13 -3.26 1.15
CA ILE A 70 -13.78 -2.33 0.22
C ILE A 70 -14.07 -3.07 -1.10
N PRO A 71 -15.03 -4.01 -1.11
CA PRO A 71 -15.28 -4.86 -2.27
C PRO A 71 -15.75 -4.09 -3.52
N ALA A 72 -16.28 -2.88 -3.36
CA ALA A 72 -16.68 -2.00 -4.45
C ALA A 72 -15.50 -1.27 -5.11
N ALA A 73 -14.36 -1.16 -4.43
CA ALA A 73 -13.19 -0.47 -4.97
C ALA A 73 -12.32 -1.41 -5.82
N LYS A 74 -11.80 -0.90 -6.93
CA LYS A 74 -10.74 -1.56 -7.70
C LYS A 74 -9.39 -1.31 -7.05
N ILE A 75 -8.68 -2.38 -6.68
CA ILE A 75 -7.36 -2.32 -6.06
C ILE A 75 -6.28 -2.72 -7.06
N LEU A 76 -5.28 -1.87 -7.26
CA LEU A 76 -4.12 -2.12 -8.10
C LEU A 76 -2.89 -2.34 -7.22
N LEU A 77 -2.21 -3.48 -7.38
CA LEU A 77 -0.93 -3.75 -6.69
C LEU A 77 0.23 -3.39 -7.62
N GLY A 78 0.87 -2.25 -7.38
CA GLY A 78 2.04 -1.78 -8.13
C GLY A 78 3.32 -2.39 -7.56
N GLU A 79 4.01 -3.25 -8.32
CA GLU A 79 5.27 -3.86 -7.90
C GLU A 79 6.20 -4.04 -9.11
N SER A 80 7.41 -3.46 -9.03
CA SER A 80 8.40 -3.50 -10.10
C SER A 80 9.30 -4.75 -10.07
N ASN A 81 9.49 -5.35 -8.90
CA ASN A 81 10.28 -6.56 -8.75
C ASN A 81 9.53 -7.78 -9.29
N LYS A 82 10.04 -8.39 -10.34
CA LYS A 82 9.40 -9.53 -11.03
C LYS A 82 9.07 -10.71 -10.10
N LYS A 83 9.94 -11.03 -9.13
CA LYS A 83 9.71 -12.13 -8.18
C LYS A 83 8.55 -11.80 -7.22
N LYS A 84 8.51 -10.56 -6.69
CA LYS A 84 7.43 -10.10 -5.84
C LYS A 84 6.12 -10.00 -6.63
N ALA A 85 6.12 -9.46 -7.85
CA ALA A 85 4.95 -9.42 -8.72
C ALA A 85 4.40 -10.82 -9.04
N TYR A 86 5.27 -11.82 -9.24
CA TYR A 86 4.86 -13.21 -9.39
C TYR A 86 4.17 -13.75 -8.11
N HIS A 87 4.74 -13.47 -6.94
CA HIS A 87 4.11 -13.81 -5.65
C HIS A 87 2.71 -13.18 -5.53
N LEU A 88 2.59 -11.88 -5.82
CA LEU A 88 1.31 -11.17 -5.77
C LEU A 88 0.25 -11.81 -6.68
N LYS A 89 0.62 -12.22 -7.90
CA LYS A 89 -0.28 -12.93 -8.82
C LYS A 89 -0.76 -14.28 -8.26
N ARG A 90 0.13 -15.03 -7.62
CA ARG A 90 -0.24 -16.28 -6.94
C ARG A 90 -1.23 -16.03 -5.80
N MET A 91 -0.91 -15.05 -4.96
CA MET A 91 -1.73 -14.67 -3.81
C MET A 91 -3.14 -14.24 -4.25
N ILE A 92 -3.27 -13.41 -5.29
CA ILE A 92 -4.57 -13.01 -5.83
C ILE A 92 -5.38 -14.24 -6.28
N ARG A 93 -4.76 -15.19 -6.98
CA ARG A 93 -5.43 -16.43 -7.38
C ARG A 93 -5.93 -17.24 -6.18
N ALA A 94 -5.14 -17.34 -5.13
CA ALA A 94 -5.52 -18.08 -3.93
C ALA A 94 -6.67 -17.40 -3.17
N THR A 95 -6.71 -16.08 -3.12
CA THR A 95 -7.75 -15.31 -2.42
C THR A 95 -9.06 -15.23 -3.17
N GLN A 96 -9.04 -15.39 -4.51
CA GLN A 96 -10.21 -15.31 -5.40
C GLN A 96 -10.97 -13.96 -5.29
N LEU A 97 -10.31 -12.90 -4.90
CA LEU A 97 -10.89 -11.56 -4.87
C LEU A 97 -11.05 -11.02 -6.28
N PRO A 98 -12.26 -10.58 -6.70
CA PRO A 98 -12.52 -10.14 -8.06
C PRO A 98 -12.07 -8.71 -8.35
N ASN A 99 -11.84 -7.93 -7.30
CA ASN A 99 -11.63 -6.48 -7.36
C ASN A 99 -10.15 -6.08 -7.21
N ILE A 100 -9.20 -7.01 -7.38
CA ILE A 100 -7.77 -6.76 -7.21
C ILE A 100 -6.95 -7.30 -8.39
N GLU A 101 -5.97 -6.54 -8.85
CA GLU A 101 -5.05 -6.94 -9.90
C GLU A 101 -3.62 -6.45 -9.65
N VAL A 102 -2.64 -7.12 -10.26
CA VAL A 102 -1.21 -6.72 -10.21
C VAL A 102 -0.81 -6.10 -11.52
N PHE A 103 -0.13 -4.96 -11.46
CA PHE A 103 0.63 -4.47 -12.59
C PHE A 103 2.09 -4.22 -12.21
N SER A 104 3.01 -4.62 -13.07
CA SER A 104 4.45 -4.55 -12.77
C SER A 104 5.09 -3.22 -13.20
N GLN A 105 4.51 -2.54 -14.15
CA GLN A 105 4.91 -1.19 -14.59
C GLN A 105 3.73 -0.49 -15.26
N PRO A 106 3.58 0.83 -15.09
CA PRO A 106 2.68 1.59 -15.93
C PRO A 106 3.15 1.47 -17.40
N PRO A 107 2.23 1.45 -18.36
CA PRO A 107 2.58 1.49 -19.77
C PRO A 107 3.46 2.71 -20.04
N LYS A 108 4.55 2.53 -20.82
CA LYS A 108 5.41 3.66 -21.21
C LYS A 108 4.54 4.77 -21.80
N ASN A 109 4.71 5.99 -21.29
CA ASN A 109 4.01 7.20 -21.75
C ASN A 109 2.48 7.20 -21.55
N LYS A 110 1.93 6.35 -20.67
CA LYS A 110 0.51 6.41 -20.31
C LYS A 110 0.38 6.55 -18.81
N LYS A 111 -0.33 7.58 -18.39
CA LYS A 111 -0.72 7.74 -16.98
C LYS A 111 -1.94 6.87 -16.69
N ILE A 112 -2.00 6.34 -15.46
CA ILE A 112 -3.17 5.65 -14.96
C ILE A 112 -4.08 6.64 -14.22
N LYS A 113 -5.37 6.30 -14.11
CA LYS A 113 -6.34 7.08 -13.33
C LYS A 113 -6.71 6.29 -12.09
N VAL A 114 -6.36 6.83 -10.92
CA VAL A 114 -6.76 6.31 -9.60
C VAL A 114 -7.07 7.46 -8.67
N GLN A 115 -7.95 7.25 -7.71
CA GLN A 115 -8.37 8.31 -6.77
C GLN A 115 -7.48 8.36 -5.54
N ALA A 116 -6.97 7.22 -5.09
CA ALA A 116 -6.10 7.13 -3.93
C ALA A 116 -4.88 6.24 -4.19
N ILE A 117 -3.77 6.59 -3.59
CA ILE A 117 -2.53 5.81 -3.60
C ILE A 117 -2.12 5.52 -2.16
N THR A 118 -1.86 4.26 -1.84
CA THR A 118 -1.24 3.87 -0.57
C THR A 118 0.20 3.46 -0.81
N THR A 119 1.08 3.72 0.15
CA THR A 119 2.48 3.29 0.06
C THR A 119 3.08 3.06 1.45
N LYS A 120 3.85 1.98 1.58
CA LYS A 120 4.52 1.59 2.81
C LYS A 120 5.97 1.22 2.52
N ALA A 121 6.93 1.83 3.24
CA ALA A 121 8.36 1.52 3.13
C ALA A 121 8.87 1.49 1.67
N PHE A 122 8.43 2.44 0.86
CA PHE A 122 8.73 2.50 -0.57
C PHE A 122 9.90 3.48 -0.83
N LYS A 123 9.61 4.76 -0.86
CA LYS A 123 10.57 5.86 -1.12
C LYS A 123 10.31 6.99 -0.13
N THR A 124 11.11 8.07 -0.21
CA THR A 124 10.80 9.32 0.47
C THR A 124 9.48 9.90 -0.05
N ILE A 125 8.88 10.80 0.72
CA ILE A 125 7.66 11.52 0.29
C ILE A 125 7.92 12.23 -1.03
N LYS A 126 9.03 12.98 -1.13
CA LYS A 126 9.41 13.72 -2.34
C LYS A 126 9.53 12.80 -3.56
N ASP A 127 10.38 11.77 -3.48
CA ASP A 127 10.61 10.85 -4.61
C ASP A 127 9.34 10.12 -5.05
N THR A 128 8.44 9.84 -4.09
CA THR A 128 7.16 9.21 -4.38
C THR A 128 6.24 10.16 -5.14
N LEU A 129 6.12 11.41 -4.72
CA LEU A 129 5.30 12.42 -5.40
C LEU A 129 5.82 12.70 -6.81
N ASP A 130 7.15 12.88 -6.98
CA ASP A 130 7.79 13.08 -8.28
C ASP A 130 7.50 11.90 -9.24
N LEU A 131 7.56 10.67 -8.73
CA LEU A 131 7.20 9.47 -9.50
C LEU A 131 5.71 9.48 -9.88
N LEU A 132 4.82 9.77 -8.95
CA LEU A 132 3.37 9.77 -9.17
C LEU A 132 2.94 10.84 -10.18
N ASP A 133 3.56 12.02 -10.18
CA ASP A 133 3.31 13.07 -11.16
C ASP A 133 3.60 12.61 -12.60
N SER A 134 4.53 11.67 -12.78
CA SER A 134 4.85 11.08 -14.07
C SER A 134 3.89 9.96 -14.51
N MET A 135 3.22 9.27 -13.56
CA MET A 135 2.50 8.03 -13.84
C MET A 135 1.00 8.05 -13.54
N VAL A 136 0.50 9.06 -12.83
CA VAL A 136 -0.91 9.15 -12.43
C VAL A 136 -1.53 10.48 -12.92
N HIS A 137 -2.78 10.40 -13.38
CA HIS A 137 -3.56 11.60 -13.69
C HIS A 137 -4.08 12.24 -12.41
N LYS A 138 -3.90 13.55 -12.26
CA LYS A 138 -4.51 14.35 -11.19
C LYS A 138 -6.02 14.53 -11.41
N PRO A 139 -6.82 14.79 -10.35
CA PRO A 139 -6.40 14.82 -8.94
C PRO A 139 -6.30 13.40 -8.33
N PHE A 140 -5.45 13.26 -7.32
CA PHE A 140 -5.36 12.04 -6.50
C PHE A 140 -4.89 12.36 -5.07
N SER A 141 -5.16 11.46 -4.14
CA SER A 141 -4.63 11.56 -2.77
C SER A 141 -3.63 10.45 -2.50
N VAL A 142 -2.53 10.76 -1.81
CA VAL A 142 -1.52 9.78 -1.39
C VAL A 142 -1.56 9.59 0.11
N TYR A 143 -1.51 8.34 0.55
CA TYR A 143 -1.53 7.91 1.94
C TYR A 143 -0.24 7.16 2.25
N PHE A 144 0.70 7.84 2.88
CA PHE A 144 1.98 7.28 3.28
C PHE A 144 1.86 6.62 4.64
N LEU A 145 2.12 5.33 4.72
CA LEU A 145 2.29 4.62 5.99
C LEU A 145 3.71 4.84 6.50
N LYS A 146 3.86 5.64 7.53
CA LYS A 146 5.14 6.03 8.12
C LYS A 146 5.26 5.58 9.59
N GLY A 147 6.51 5.40 10.01
CA GLY A 147 6.86 5.12 11.41
C GLY A 147 7.18 6.40 12.17
N ARG A 148 8.38 6.47 12.73
CA ARG A 148 8.86 7.54 13.63
C ARG A 148 8.59 8.94 13.10
N GLU A 149 8.02 9.78 13.97
CA GLU A 149 7.59 11.13 13.63
C GLU A 149 8.76 12.01 13.15
N GLU A 150 9.91 11.94 13.82
CA GLU A 150 11.09 12.74 13.45
C GLU A 150 11.56 12.45 12.01
N VAL A 151 11.32 11.24 11.50
CA VAL A 151 11.73 10.84 10.14
C VAL A 151 10.79 11.44 9.11
N PHE A 152 9.49 11.27 9.26
CA PHE A 152 8.58 11.80 8.24
C PHE A 152 8.43 13.32 8.29
N GLN A 153 8.62 13.96 9.44
CA GLN A 153 8.67 15.43 9.54
C GLN A 153 9.80 16.00 8.67
N LYS A 154 11.00 15.42 8.71
CA LYS A 154 12.10 15.80 7.80
C LYS A 154 11.71 15.60 6.33
N GLU A 155 11.10 14.48 6.00
CA GLU A 155 10.64 14.22 4.63
C GLU A 155 9.56 15.22 4.16
N LEU A 156 8.66 15.68 5.03
CA LEU A 156 7.68 16.73 4.71
C LEU A 156 8.34 18.06 4.40
N VAL A 157 9.38 18.44 5.18
CA VAL A 157 10.19 19.63 4.90
C VAL A 157 10.88 19.52 3.53
N GLU A 158 11.59 18.41 3.29
CA GLU A 158 12.32 18.16 2.05
C GLU A 158 11.40 18.12 0.81
N ALA A 159 10.18 17.65 0.99
CA ALA A 159 9.16 17.63 -0.06
C ALA A 159 8.44 18.97 -0.25
N ASN A 160 8.75 19.99 0.58
CA ASN A 160 8.08 21.28 0.60
C ASN A 160 6.54 21.17 0.78
N ILE A 161 6.11 20.24 1.65
CA ILE A 161 4.69 19.93 1.87
C ILE A 161 4.09 20.70 3.05
N LEU A 162 4.91 21.27 3.95
CA LEU A 162 4.41 21.97 5.15
C LEU A 162 3.39 23.07 4.84
N ASN A 163 3.47 23.68 3.66
CA ASN A 163 2.55 24.73 3.18
C ASN A 163 1.46 24.19 2.22
N LYS A 164 1.37 22.86 2.04
CA LYS A 164 0.37 22.21 1.18
C LYS A 164 -0.70 21.51 2.02
N ASN A 165 -1.83 21.19 1.40
CA ASN A 165 -2.90 20.42 2.02
C ASN A 165 -2.42 19.02 2.39
N HIS A 166 -2.06 18.83 3.65
CA HIS A 166 -1.72 17.52 4.21
C HIS A 166 -2.41 17.30 5.56
N GLU A 167 -2.58 16.04 5.91
CA GLU A 167 -3.17 15.59 7.16
C GLU A 167 -2.31 14.49 7.76
N ILE A 168 -2.06 14.55 9.06
CA ILE A 168 -1.32 13.53 9.81
C ILE A 168 -2.29 12.81 10.73
N ILE A 169 -2.47 11.52 10.50
CA ILE A 169 -3.39 10.67 11.26
C ILE A 169 -2.53 9.66 12.06
N LYS A 170 -2.60 9.73 13.39
CA LYS A 170 -1.97 8.71 14.24
C LYS A 170 -2.80 7.43 14.18
N MET A 171 -2.13 6.31 13.93
CA MET A 171 -2.78 5.01 13.85
C MET A 171 -2.98 4.42 15.25
N ASP A 172 -4.08 3.69 15.44
CA ASP A 172 -4.30 2.86 16.62
C ASP A 172 -3.43 1.60 16.53
N SER A 173 -2.22 1.70 17.04
CA SER A 173 -1.24 0.62 17.02
C SER A 173 -0.31 0.68 18.24
N THR A 174 0.30 -0.45 18.58
CA THR A 174 1.28 -0.55 19.69
C THR A 174 2.61 0.14 19.40
N LYS A 175 2.85 0.54 18.16
CA LYS A 175 4.03 1.28 17.72
C LYS A 175 3.60 2.65 17.19
N ASP A 176 4.52 3.62 17.25
CA ASP A 176 4.30 4.88 16.57
C ASP A 176 4.18 4.65 15.06
N ARG A 177 2.95 4.76 14.58
CA ARG A 177 2.55 4.62 13.18
C ARG A 177 1.64 5.75 12.80
N PHE A 178 1.85 6.28 11.61
CA PHE A 178 1.13 7.43 11.10
C PHE A 178 0.73 7.21 9.66
N ILE A 179 -0.42 7.74 9.28
CA ILE A 179 -0.82 7.92 7.90
C ILE A 179 -0.66 9.39 7.58
N ILE A 180 0.18 9.70 6.59
CA ILE A 180 0.33 11.05 6.07
C ILE A 180 -0.46 11.11 4.77
N LYS A 181 -1.56 11.86 4.79
CA LYS A 181 -2.39 12.11 3.60
C LYS A 181 -1.94 13.40 2.93
N ILE A 182 -1.71 13.34 1.64
CA ILE A 182 -1.36 14.50 0.79
C ILE A 182 -2.33 14.51 -0.40
N ILE A 183 -2.97 15.66 -0.63
CA ILE A 183 -3.84 15.86 -1.80
C ILE A 183 -3.01 16.50 -2.90
N ASN A 184 -2.99 15.87 -4.07
CA ASN A 184 -2.28 16.34 -5.27
C ASN A 184 -3.33 16.75 -6.32
N GLU A 185 -3.58 18.06 -6.37
CA GLU A 185 -4.53 18.71 -7.31
C GLU A 185 -3.93 18.93 -8.69
#